data_6c36cae738bcfb18463821077b585b8a
#
_entry.id   6c36cae738bcfb18463821077b585b8a
#
_cell.length_a   1.000
_cell.length_b   1.000
_cell.length_c   1.000
_cell.angle_alpha   90.00
_cell.angle_beta   90.00
_cell.angle_gamma   90.00
#
_symmetry.space_group_name_H-M   'P 1'
#
loop_
_entity.id
_entity.type
_entity.pdbx_description
1 polymer ?
#
loop_
_entity_poly.entity_id
_entity_poly.type
_entity_poly.pdbx_seq_one_letter_code
_entity_poly.pdbx_strand_id
1 'polypeptide(L)'
;MKDLKVMKKESSQFGLDGNPRGDNLFIWDIKLKDFPLDSKLGKNLKEYSEKYKREPVIQLEMQFPHDYPMTPPFVRVVRPRFKFLTGHITIGGSICMEMLTKSGWRPINDIEMILVQIRSEIMSDSQASLDLNDADRPYGEQEARDAFNRMVQRYGWN
;
A
#
# COMPACT_ATOMS: atom_id res chain seq x y z
N MET A 1 -12.10 -2.21 -16.64
CA MET A 1 -13.31 -1.33 -16.62
C MET A 1 -14.30 -1.72 -15.53
N LYS A 2 -14.57 -3.00 -15.33
CA LYS A 2 -15.47 -3.48 -14.26
C LYS A 2 -14.91 -3.13 -12.88
N ASP A 3 -13.62 -3.38 -12.64
CA ASP A 3 -12.94 -3.09 -11.37
C ASP A 3 -12.94 -1.60 -11.01
N LEU A 4 -12.85 -0.73 -12.02
CA LEU A 4 -12.85 0.71 -11.83
C LEU A 4 -14.22 1.23 -11.34
N LYS A 5 -15.31 0.64 -11.85
CA LYS A 5 -16.68 0.98 -11.43
C LYS A 5 -17.00 0.47 -10.04
N VAL A 6 -16.54 -0.73 -9.71
CA VAL A 6 -16.69 -1.34 -8.39
C VAL A 6 -15.91 -0.53 -7.35
N MET A 7 -14.66 -0.19 -7.62
CA MET A 7 -13.86 0.66 -6.73
C MET A 7 -14.48 2.01 -6.45
N LYS A 8 -15.04 2.69 -7.45
CA LYS A 8 -15.69 4.00 -7.26
C LYS A 8 -16.94 3.95 -6.41
N LYS A 9 -17.67 2.83 -6.44
CA LYS A 9 -18.95 2.68 -5.75
C LYS A 9 -18.81 2.20 -4.30
N GLU A 10 -17.82 1.40 -4.00
CA GLU A 10 -17.65 0.73 -2.69
C GLU A 10 -16.44 1.24 -1.90
N SER A 11 -15.48 1.89 -2.56
CA SER A 11 -14.21 2.31 -1.96
C SER A 11 -14.37 3.28 -0.80
N SER A 12 -15.37 4.17 -0.83
CA SER A 12 -15.59 5.12 0.24
C SER A 12 -16.02 4.46 1.56
N GLN A 13 -16.65 3.29 1.50
CA GLN A 13 -17.10 2.54 2.68
C GLN A 13 -15.94 1.84 3.41
N PHE A 14 -14.86 1.53 2.70
CA PHE A 14 -13.73 0.78 3.24
C PHE A 14 -12.47 1.62 3.45
N GLY A 15 -12.57 2.95 3.34
CA GLY A 15 -11.40 3.83 3.46
C GLY A 15 -10.40 3.66 2.32
N LEU A 16 -10.90 3.37 1.12
CA LEU A 16 -10.08 3.19 -0.09
C LEU A 16 -10.47 4.21 -1.14
N ASP A 17 -9.45 4.72 -1.85
CA ASP A 17 -9.64 5.56 -3.03
C ASP A 17 -8.55 5.19 -4.03
N GLY A 18 -8.92 4.94 -5.29
CA GLY A 18 -7.95 4.52 -6.28
C GLY A 18 -8.37 4.87 -7.70
N ASN A 19 -7.41 5.34 -8.47
CA ASN A 19 -7.60 5.72 -9.87
C ASN A 19 -6.38 5.39 -10.70
N PRO A 20 -6.56 5.00 -11.97
CA PRO A 20 -5.44 4.94 -12.90
C PRO A 20 -4.75 6.30 -13.02
N ARG A 21 -3.44 6.26 -13.23
CA ARG A 21 -2.65 7.48 -13.43
C ARG A 21 -2.85 8.00 -14.87
N GLY A 22 -3.69 9.02 -15.03
CA GLY A 22 -4.02 9.55 -16.35
C GLY A 22 -4.58 8.48 -17.26
N ASP A 23 -4.01 8.34 -18.46
CA ASP A 23 -4.40 7.33 -19.45
C ASP A 23 -3.70 5.98 -19.27
N ASN A 24 -2.79 5.87 -18.30
CA ASN A 24 -2.04 4.65 -18.05
C ASN A 24 -2.81 3.71 -17.10
N LEU A 25 -3.45 2.70 -17.66
CA LEU A 25 -4.22 1.72 -16.90
C LEU A 25 -3.34 0.72 -16.12
N PHE A 26 -2.04 0.69 -16.37
CA PHE A 26 -1.09 -0.21 -15.70
C PHE A 26 -0.48 0.39 -14.42
N ILE A 27 -0.73 1.67 -14.15
CA ILE A 27 -0.27 2.33 -12.92
C ILE A 27 -1.46 3.02 -12.27
N TRP A 28 -1.72 2.66 -11.00
CA TRP A 28 -2.80 3.25 -10.23
C TRP A 28 -2.26 3.96 -9.00
N ASP A 29 -2.81 5.14 -8.73
CA ASP A 29 -2.58 5.88 -7.50
C ASP A 29 -3.70 5.56 -6.51
N ILE A 30 -3.33 5.10 -5.31
CA ILE A 30 -4.23 4.62 -4.28
C ILE A 30 -4.06 5.46 -3.02
N LYS A 31 -5.17 5.73 -2.33
CA LYS A 31 -5.15 6.32 -0.99
C LYS A 31 -5.87 5.39 -0.01
N LEU A 32 -5.18 5.04 1.06
CA LEU A 32 -5.80 4.39 2.21
C LEU A 32 -6.09 5.45 3.26
N LYS A 33 -7.33 5.54 3.72
CA LYS A 33 -7.80 6.60 4.61
C LYS A 33 -8.70 6.04 5.73
N ASP A 34 -9.17 6.95 6.57
CA ASP A 34 -10.12 6.62 7.65
C ASP A 34 -9.54 5.62 8.66
N PHE A 35 -8.26 5.79 9.04
CA PHE A 35 -7.67 5.02 10.12
C PHE A 35 -8.21 5.52 11.47
N PRO A 36 -8.51 4.61 12.42
CA PRO A 36 -9.04 5.01 13.72
C PRO A 36 -8.12 5.99 14.44
N LEU A 37 -8.68 7.12 14.91
CA LEU A 37 -7.92 8.16 15.60
C LEU A 37 -7.39 7.74 16.98
N ASP A 38 -7.92 6.68 17.56
CA ASP A 38 -7.42 6.06 18.78
C ASP A 38 -6.27 5.09 18.55
N SER A 39 -6.02 4.70 17.30
CA SER A 39 -4.85 3.89 16.95
C SER A 39 -3.58 4.74 16.89
N LYS A 40 -2.43 4.10 17.10
CA LYS A 40 -1.13 4.75 16.97
C LYS A 40 -0.90 5.32 15.57
N LEU A 41 -1.25 4.54 14.55
CA LEU A 41 -1.16 4.98 13.15
C LEU A 41 -2.08 6.16 12.85
N GLY A 42 -3.33 6.12 13.31
CA GLY A 42 -4.28 7.21 13.12
C GLY A 42 -3.81 8.52 13.75
N LYS A 43 -3.25 8.46 14.96
CA LYS A 43 -2.63 9.61 15.63
C LYS A 43 -1.44 10.15 14.83
N ASN A 44 -0.56 9.27 14.38
CA ASN A 44 0.61 9.66 13.58
C ASN A 44 0.21 10.29 12.23
N LEU A 45 -0.82 9.76 11.58
CA LEU A 45 -1.32 10.35 10.32
C LEU A 45 -1.87 11.76 10.53
N LYS A 46 -2.55 12.00 11.64
CA LYS A 46 -3.00 13.34 12.00
C LYS A 46 -1.82 14.31 12.21
N GLU A 47 -0.80 13.89 12.95
CA GLU A 47 0.42 14.66 13.16
C GLU A 47 1.16 14.93 11.85
N TYR A 48 1.27 13.90 11.01
CA TYR A 48 1.86 14.01 9.68
C TYR A 48 1.12 15.05 8.83
N SER A 49 -0.20 14.98 8.80
CA SER A 49 -1.05 15.92 8.08
C SER A 49 -0.81 17.37 8.52
N GLU A 50 -0.77 17.60 9.80
CA GLU A 50 -0.55 18.94 10.39
C GLU A 50 0.87 19.46 10.13
N LYS A 51 1.87 18.59 10.29
CA LYS A 51 3.30 18.96 10.15
C LYS A 51 3.67 19.27 8.71
N TYR A 52 3.23 18.45 7.77
CA TYR A 52 3.67 18.51 6.36
C TYR A 52 2.63 19.11 5.42
N LYS A 53 1.46 19.50 5.93
CA LYS A 53 0.35 20.06 5.12
C LYS A 53 -0.10 19.10 4.01
N ARG A 54 -0.27 17.83 4.37
CA ARG A 54 -0.75 16.78 3.48
C ARG A 54 -2.00 16.11 4.02
N GLU A 55 -2.73 15.40 3.17
CA GLU A 55 -3.86 14.59 3.62
C GLU A 55 -3.40 13.48 4.59
N PRO A 56 -4.20 13.15 5.62
CA PRO A 56 -3.85 12.09 6.59
C PRO A 56 -4.15 10.70 6.00
N VAL A 57 -3.50 10.37 4.88
CA VAL A 57 -3.71 9.13 4.12
C VAL A 57 -2.39 8.45 3.83
N ILE A 58 -2.44 7.14 3.60
CA ILE A 58 -1.31 6.38 3.07
C ILE A 58 -1.47 6.34 1.55
N GLN A 59 -0.51 6.91 0.84
CA GLN A 59 -0.47 6.90 -0.62
C GLN A 59 0.27 5.66 -1.10
N LEU A 60 -0.39 4.85 -1.92
CA LEU A 60 0.19 3.68 -2.57
C LEU A 60 0.29 3.90 -4.08
N GLU A 61 1.25 3.25 -4.68
CA GLU A 61 1.31 3.05 -6.12
C GLU A 61 1.19 1.56 -6.42
N MET A 62 0.30 1.20 -7.34
CA MET A 62 0.09 -0.16 -7.79
C MET A 62 0.45 -0.24 -9.26
N GLN A 63 1.41 -1.12 -9.60
CA GLN A 63 1.83 -1.36 -10.97
C GLN A 63 1.41 -2.75 -11.42
N PHE A 64 0.72 -2.82 -12.55
CA PHE A 64 0.27 -4.08 -13.14
C PHE A 64 1.24 -4.56 -14.20
N PRO A 65 1.71 -5.83 -14.12
CA PRO A 65 2.49 -6.41 -15.20
C PRO A 65 1.62 -6.65 -16.43
N HIS A 66 2.26 -6.79 -17.60
CA HIS A 66 1.54 -7.00 -18.87
C HIS A 66 0.70 -8.29 -18.90
N ASP A 67 1.12 -9.30 -18.16
CA ASP A 67 0.41 -10.59 -18.05
C ASP A 67 -0.56 -10.63 -16.85
N TYR A 68 -0.83 -9.50 -16.19
CA TYR A 68 -1.87 -9.43 -15.18
C TYR A 68 -3.21 -9.93 -15.76
N PRO A 69 -3.98 -10.77 -15.09
CA PRO A 69 -3.89 -11.18 -13.68
C PRO A 69 -3.08 -12.46 -13.41
N MET A 70 -2.29 -12.95 -14.35
CA MET A 70 -1.50 -14.18 -14.16
C MET A 70 -0.33 -13.98 -13.20
N THR A 71 0.27 -12.79 -13.19
CA THR A 71 1.28 -12.37 -12.23
C THR A 71 0.72 -11.27 -11.31
N PRO A 72 1.20 -11.18 -10.04
CA PRO A 72 0.69 -10.19 -9.09
C PRO A 72 1.10 -8.77 -9.47
N PRO A 73 0.29 -7.77 -9.06
CA PRO A 73 0.72 -6.37 -9.15
C PRO A 73 1.84 -6.10 -8.14
N PHE A 74 2.68 -5.11 -8.43
CA PHE A 74 3.65 -4.59 -7.49
C PHE A 74 3.04 -3.40 -6.75
N VAL A 75 3.05 -3.44 -5.41
CA VAL A 75 2.45 -2.40 -4.58
C VAL A 75 3.50 -1.85 -3.62
N ARG A 76 3.62 -0.54 -3.59
CA ARG A 76 4.49 0.17 -2.65
C ARG A 76 3.79 1.37 -2.02
N VAL A 77 4.22 1.73 -0.84
CA VAL A 77 3.89 3.03 -0.25
C VAL A 77 4.72 4.10 -0.97
N VAL A 78 4.09 5.23 -1.29
CA VAL A 78 4.80 6.43 -1.74
C VAL A 78 5.10 7.32 -0.55
N ARG A 79 4.09 7.64 0.24
CA ARG A 79 4.14 8.43 1.49
C ARG A 79 3.01 7.99 2.41
N PRO A 80 3.13 8.19 3.71
CA PRO A 80 4.33 8.59 4.48
C PRO A 80 5.28 7.43 4.74
N ARG A 81 6.52 7.74 5.19
CA ARG A 81 7.45 6.70 5.64
C ARG A 81 7.04 6.15 6.99
N PHE A 82 7.11 4.83 7.11
CA PHE A 82 6.82 4.09 8.33
C PHE A 82 8.09 3.90 9.16
N LYS A 83 7.91 3.77 10.47
CA LYS A 83 8.97 3.27 11.33
C LYS A 83 9.36 1.85 10.91
N PHE A 84 10.64 1.54 11.06
CA PHE A 84 11.22 0.26 10.68
C PHE A 84 10.45 -0.91 11.29
N LEU A 85 10.14 -1.89 10.47
CA LEU A 85 9.44 -3.12 10.83
C LEU A 85 8.03 -2.91 11.44
N THR A 86 7.33 -1.85 11.04
CA THR A 86 5.93 -1.67 11.44
C THR A 86 4.99 -1.66 10.24
N GLY A 87 3.74 -2.05 10.46
CA GLY A 87 2.64 -1.95 9.50
C GLY A 87 2.75 -2.88 8.29
N HIS A 88 3.59 -3.92 8.35
CA HIS A 88 3.88 -4.79 7.20
C HIS A 88 4.49 -4.06 5.99
N ILE A 89 5.15 -2.93 6.27
CA ILE A 89 5.86 -2.15 5.26
C ILE A 89 7.35 -2.45 5.37
N THR A 90 7.98 -2.80 4.24
CA THR A 90 9.44 -3.02 4.20
C THR A 90 10.18 -1.71 4.39
N ILE A 91 11.47 -1.80 4.68
CA ILE A 91 12.33 -0.61 4.81
C ILE A 91 12.35 0.26 3.55
N GLY A 92 12.07 -0.32 2.39
CA GLY A 92 12.01 0.39 1.11
C GLY A 92 10.60 0.81 0.68
N GLY A 93 9.58 0.51 1.49
CA GLY A 93 8.20 0.93 1.25
C GLY A 93 7.30 -0.08 0.54
N SER A 94 7.82 -1.22 0.10
CA SER A 94 6.98 -2.27 -0.48
C SER A 94 6.13 -2.98 0.59
N ILE A 95 5.04 -3.60 0.17
CA ILE A 95 4.13 -4.30 1.09
C ILE A 95 4.63 -5.71 1.35
N CYS A 96 4.80 -6.05 2.64
CA CYS A 96 5.24 -7.38 3.09
C CYS A 96 4.05 -8.33 3.21
N MET A 97 3.60 -8.90 2.08
CA MET A 97 2.50 -9.86 2.04
C MET A 97 2.79 -10.96 1.02
N GLU A 98 2.64 -12.22 1.43
CA GLU A 98 2.84 -13.37 0.54
C GLU A 98 1.89 -13.33 -0.68
N MET A 99 0.67 -12.85 -0.49
CA MET A 99 -0.33 -12.70 -1.56
C MET A 99 0.18 -11.89 -2.76
N LEU A 100 1.12 -10.97 -2.56
CA LEU A 100 1.71 -10.14 -3.62
C LEU A 100 2.97 -10.75 -4.24
N THR A 101 3.29 -11.99 -3.91
CA THR A 101 4.44 -12.72 -4.44
C THR A 101 3.99 -13.84 -5.36
N LYS A 102 4.90 -14.38 -6.17
CA LYS A 102 4.60 -15.48 -7.08
C LYS A 102 4.03 -16.70 -6.36
N SER A 103 4.53 -17.02 -5.17
CA SER A 103 4.08 -18.20 -4.42
C SER A 103 2.69 -18.03 -3.81
N GLY A 104 2.29 -16.82 -3.47
CA GLY A 104 1.00 -16.57 -2.82
C GLY A 104 -0.09 -15.99 -3.71
N TRP A 105 0.27 -15.55 -4.90
CA TRP A 105 -0.67 -14.91 -5.82
C TRP A 105 -1.69 -15.87 -6.41
N ARG A 106 -2.93 -15.40 -6.51
CA ARG A 106 -4.02 -16.12 -7.20
C ARG A 106 -4.70 -15.18 -8.19
N PRO A 107 -4.82 -15.56 -9.47
CA PRO A 107 -5.43 -14.72 -10.50
C PRO A 107 -6.90 -14.34 -10.28
N ILE A 108 -7.56 -14.98 -9.34
CA ILE A 108 -8.95 -14.67 -8.96
C ILE A 108 -9.07 -13.45 -8.05
N ASN A 109 -7.95 -13.00 -7.47
CA ASN A 109 -7.94 -11.80 -6.64
C ASN A 109 -8.22 -10.56 -7.49
N ASP A 110 -9.20 -9.76 -7.10
CA ASP A 110 -9.47 -8.47 -7.72
C ASP A 110 -8.76 -7.33 -6.97
N ILE A 111 -8.73 -6.15 -7.57
CA ILE A 111 -8.03 -4.98 -7.04
C ILE A 111 -8.57 -4.57 -5.68
N GLU A 112 -9.90 -4.55 -5.52
CA GLU A 112 -10.54 -4.17 -4.26
C GLU A 112 -10.15 -5.14 -3.13
N MET A 113 -10.22 -6.44 -3.38
CA MET A 113 -9.82 -7.47 -2.41
C MET A 113 -8.37 -7.29 -1.97
N ILE A 114 -7.45 -7.02 -2.91
CA ILE A 114 -6.04 -6.77 -2.63
C ILE A 114 -5.90 -5.56 -1.69
N LEU A 115 -6.57 -4.45 -2.00
CA LEU A 115 -6.46 -3.21 -1.23
C LEU A 115 -7.09 -3.32 0.16
N VAL A 116 -8.23 -3.98 0.27
CA VAL A 116 -8.84 -4.29 1.57
C VAL A 116 -7.89 -5.12 2.43
N GLN A 117 -7.27 -6.14 1.84
CA GLN A 117 -6.32 -6.99 2.54
C GLN A 117 -5.08 -6.19 3.00
N ILE A 118 -4.52 -5.35 2.13
CA ILE A 118 -3.38 -4.49 2.49
C ILE A 118 -3.73 -3.59 3.67
N ARG A 119 -4.87 -2.90 3.60
CA ARG A 119 -5.32 -2.02 4.67
C ARG A 119 -5.51 -2.79 5.99
N SER A 120 -6.12 -3.95 5.91
CA SER A 120 -6.36 -4.83 7.05
C SER A 120 -5.05 -5.30 7.70
N GLU A 121 -4.06 -5.68 6.90
CA GLU A 121 -2.74 -6.10 7.40
C GLU A 121 -2.01 -4.95 8.10
N ILE A 122 -2.04 -3.74 7.53
CA ILE A 122 -1.45 -2.57 8.18
C ILE A 122 -2.13 -2.32 9.53
N MET A 123 -3.45 -2.39 9.59
CA MET A 123 -4.21 -2.17 10.81
C MET A 123 -4.05 -3.28 11.84
N SER A 124 -3.72 -4.49 11.42
CA SER A 124 -3.50 -5.63 12.33
C SER A 124 -2.27 -5.44 13.23
N ASP A 125 -1.34 -4.60 12.82
CA ASP A 125 -0.18 -4.26 13.62
C ASP A 125 -0.49 -3.06 14.54
N SER A 126 -0.71 -3.32 15.81
CA SER A 126 -0.97 -2.28 16.81
C SER A 126 0.21 -1.32 17.00
N GLN A 127 1.41 -1.69 16.57
CA GLN A 127 2.62 -0.88 16.63
C GLN A 127 2.88 -0.09 15.35
N ALA A 128 2.05 -0.25 14.33
CA ALA A 128 2.17 0.50 13.08
C ALA A 128 2.25 1.99 13.37
N SER A 129 3.32 2.62 12.93
CA SER A 129 3.60 4.02 13.20
C SER A 129 4.50 4.64 12.13
N LEU A 130 4.48 5.97 12.05
CA LEU A 130 5.23 6.72 11.06
C LEU A 130 6.57 7.18 11.63
N ASP A 131 7.56 7.31 10.75
CA ASP A 131 8.79 8.01 11.04
C ASP A 131 8.57 9.52 10.82
N LEU A 132 7.99 10.20 11.80
CA LEU A 132 7.56 11.60 11.67
C LEU A 132 8.70 12.58 11.36
N ASN A 133 9.94 12.22 11.61
CA ASN A 133 11.08 13.08 11.27
C ASN A 133 11.43 13.04 9.78
N ASP A 134 11.04 11.97 9.07
CA ASP A 134 11.35 11.74 7.66
C ASP A 134 10.12 11.30 6.85
N ALA A 135 8.93 11.46 7.41
CA ALA A 135 7.70 10.88 6.86
C ALA A 135 7.33 11.41 5.47
N ASP A 136 7.68 12.66 5.16
CA ASP A 136 7.30 13.28 3.89
C ASP A 136 8.27 12.97 2.74
N ARG A 137 9.40 12.37 3.02
CA ARG A 137 10.33 11.91 1.96
C ARG A 137 9.75 10.65 1.30
N PRO A 138 9.38 10.70 0.01
CA PRO A 138 8.75 9.55 -0.63
C PRO A 138 9.70 8.36 -0.71
N TYR A 139 9.13 7.15 -0.63
CA TYR A 139 9.84 5.95 -1.02
C TYR A 139 10.07 5.95 -2.53
N GLY A 140 11.27 5.58 -2.97
CA GLY A 140 11.55 5.40 -4.39
C GLY A 140 11.10 4.02 -4.89
N GLU A 141 10.84 3.93 -6.19
CA GLU A 141 10.44 2.65 -6.79
C GLU A 141 11.55 1.59 -6.66
N GLN A 142 12.80 1.97 -6.94
CA GLN A 142 13.91 1.03 -6.88
C GLN A 142 14.19 0.54 -5.46
N GLU A 143 14.17 1.46 -4.47
CA GLU A 143 14.35 1.03 -3.07
C GLU A 143 13.24 0.08 -2.61
N ALA A 144 12.01 0.30 -3.07
CA ALA A 144 10.88 -0.58 -2.77
C ALA A 144 11.04 -1.96 -3.41
N ARG A 145 11.46 -2.01 -4.68
CA ARG A 145 11.70 -3.28 -5.39
C ARG A 145 12.84 -4.09 -4.78
N ASP A 146 13.92 -3.43 -4.44
CA ASP A 146 15.07 -4.08 -3.80
C ASP A 146 14.70 -4.66 -2.43
N ALA A 147 13.97 -3.91 -1.63
CA ALA A 147 13.48 -4.38 -0.34
C ALA A 147 12.49 -5.55 -0.48
N PHE A 148 11.61 -5.49 -1.48
CA PHE A 148 10.67 -6.57 -1.79
C PHE A 148 11.41 -7.86 -2.18
N ASN A 149 12.41 -7.77 -3.05
CA ASN A 149 13.20 -8.92 -3.48
C ASN A 149 13.95 -9.57 -2.30
N ARG A 150 14.55 -8.75 -1.42
CA ARG A 150 15.21 -9.26 -0.21
C ARG A 150 14.22 -9.98 0.71
N MET A 151 13.04 -9.44 0.87
CA MET A 151 11.97 -10.04 1.67
C MET A 151 11.52 -11.39 1.09
N VAL A 152 11.27 -11.44 -0.21
CA VAL A 152 10.87 -12.67 -0.92
C VAL A 152 11.89 -13.77 -0.73
N GLN A 153 13.18 -13.44 -0.87
CA GLN A 153 14.28 -14.40 -0.64
C GLN A 153 14.33 -14.87 0.81
N ARG A 154 14.19 -13.93 1.76
CA ARG A 154 14.26 -14.24 3.19
C ARG A 154 13.15 -15.19 3.64
N TYR A 155 11.94 -15.02 3.13
CA TYR A 155 10.79 -15.86 3.49
C TYR A 155 10.57 -17.05 2.56
N GLY A 156 11.33 -17.18 1.48
CA GLY A 156 11.15 -18.26 0.51
C GLY A 156 9.85 -18.17 -0.28
N TRP A 157 9.36 -16.97 -0.55
CA TRP A 157 8.11 -16.71 -1.28
C TRP A 157 8.30 -16.57 -2.80
N ASN A 158 9.24 -17.26 -3.36
CA ASN A 158 9.54 -17.24 -4.81
C ASN A 158 8.49 -18.00 -5.64
#